data_a20f9f437aa0e78bd0cdf3cdd03ad22d
#
_entry.id   a20f9f437aa0e78bd0cdf3cdd03ad22d
#
_cell.length_a   1.000
_cell.length_b   1.000
_cell.length_c   1.000
_cell.angle_alpha   90.00
_cell.angle_beta   90.00
_cell.angle_gamma   90.00
#
_symmetry.space_group_name_H-M   'P 1'
#
loop_
_entity.id
_entity.type
_entity.pdbx_description
1 polymer ?
#
loop_
_entity_poly.entity_id
_entity_poly.type
_entity_poly.pdbx_seq_one_letter_code
_entity_poly.pdbx_strand_id
1 'polypeptide(L)'
;MSVQVIAGALMGATLAASSSPEALKPAFGNTIVSLYPDGKTTRLWLHPDGTYDAERANGQRTGGAWALKGQQVCMTQKRPFFVPLAFCTAIPPTSGGVGASWMARGLKGEPVRHTLTAGRNMLP
;
A
#
# COMPACT_ATOMS: atom_id res chain seq x y z
N MET A 1 -0.53 7.39 -44.34
CA MET A 1 -0.55 7.25 -43.62
C MET A 1 -0.68 7.21 -42.67
N SER A 2 -0.55 7.19 -42.44
CA SER A 2 -0.54 7.09 -41.36
C SER A 2 -0.79 6.71 -40.54
N VAL A 3 -1.04 6.58 -40.33
CA VAL A 3 -1.44 6.24 -39.45
C VAL A 3 -1.01 5.73 -38.59
N GLN A 4 -0.58 5.52 -38.55
CA GLN A 4 -0.32 5.01 -37.69
C GLN A 4 -0.05 5.31 -36.79
N VAL A 5 -0.06 5.56 -37.01
CA VAL A 5 0.16 5.73 -36.09
C VAL A 5 -0.40 5.81 -35.16
N ILE A 6 -0.76 5.94 -35.21
CA ILE A 6 -1.41 5.96 -34.37
C ILE A 6 -1.51 5.21 -33.46
N ALA A 7 -1.61 4.50 -33.78
CA ALA A 7 -1.85 3.53 -33.01
C ALA A 7 -0.96 3.34 -31.97
N GLY A 8 0.14 3.25 -32.24
CA GLY A 8 1.03 2.89 -31.26
C GLY A 8 0.98 3.73 -30.10
N ALA A 9 0.75 4.88 -30.33
CA ALA A 9 0.82 5.78 -29.26
C ALA A 9 -0.09 5.49 -28.18
N LEU A 10 -1.19 4.99 -28.46
CA LEU A 10 -2.04 4.75 -27.47
C LEU A 10 -1.66 3.80 -26.52
N MET A 11 -1.01 2.86 -26.92
CA MET A 11 -0.69 1.84 -26.10
C MET A 11 0.14 2.23 -25.00
N GLY A 12 1.04 3.02 -25.20
CA GLY A 12 1.91 3.37 -24.14
C GLY A 12 1.22 3.99 -23.02
N ALA A 13 0.24 4.72 -23.30
CA ALA A 13 -0.41 5.44 -22.24
C ALA A 13 -1.04 4.55 -21.24
N THR A 14 -1.56 3.44 -21.66
CA THR A 14 -2.21 2.63 -20.71
C THR A 14 -1.28 1.97 -19.77
N LEU A 15 -0.07 1.73 -20.17
CA LEU A 15 0.80 1.05 -19.31
C LEU A 15 1.24 1.87 -18.15
N ALA A 16 1.44 3.09 -18.36
CA ALA A 16 2.00 3.91 -17.32
C ALA A 16 1.07 4.10 -16.16
N ALA A 17 -0.18 4.05 -16.37
CA ALA A 17 -1.09 4.38 -15.32
C ALA A 17 -1.13 3.41 -14.19
N SER A 18 -0.84 2.15 -14.44
CA SER A 18 -1.12 1.14 -13.45
C SER A 18 -0.07 0.94 -12.38
N SER A 19 1.09 1.49 -12.52
CA SER A 19 2.13 1.28 -11.52
C SER A 19 2.77 2.58 -11.07
N SER A 20 2.05 3.66 -11.11
CA SER A 20 2.57 4.96 -10.72
C SER A 20 2.56 5.12 -9.21
N PRO A 21 3.62 5.71 -8.63
CA PRO A 21 3.62 6.01 -7.20
C PRO A 21 2.53 6.99 -6.83
N GLU A 22 1.98 7.70 -7.81
CA GLU A 22 0.88 8.63 -7.54
C GLU A 22 -0.31 7.92 -6.90
N ALA A 23 -0.50 6.65 -7.18
CA ALA A 23 -1.61 5.91 -6.60
C ALA A 23 -1.51 5.82 -5.07
N LEU A 24 -0.32 5.96 -4.52
CA LEU A 24 -0.12 5.88 -3.09
C LEU A 24 0.05 7.24 -2.42
N LYS A 25 0.04 8.31 -3.21
CA LYS A 25 0.29 9.63 -2.66
C LYS A 25 -0.58 10.00 -1.47
N PRO A 26 -1.88 9.72 -1.48
CA PRO A 26 -2.71 10.07 -0.31
C PRO A 26 -2.32 9.34 0.95
N ALA A 27 -1.62 8.22 0.83
CA ALA A 27 -1.19 7.48 2.02
C ALA A 27 0.07 8.07 2.64
N PHE A 28 0.88 8.81 1.86
CA PHE A 28 2.12 9.35 2.39
C PHE A 28 1.79 10.39 3.47
N GLY A 29 2.45 10.28 4.61
CA GLY A 29 2.21 11.18 5.73
C GLY A 29 0.96 10.86 6.54
N ASN A 30 0.22 9.84 6.14
CA ASN A 30 -0.99 9.40 6.83
C ASN A 30 -0.82 7.96 7.30
N THR A 31 -1.83 7.41 7.94
CA THR A 31 -1.76 6.06 8.51
C THR A 31 -2.84 5.18 7.91
N ILE A 32 -2.45 3.99 7.48
CA ILE A 32 -3.43 2.97 7.11
C ILE A 32 -3.65 2.11 8.34
N VAL A 33 -4.86 2.19 8.90
CA VAL A 33 -5.24 1.39 10.06
C VAL A 33 -6.00 0.17 9.55
N SER A 34 -5.58 -1.01 9.97
CA SER A 34 -6.21 -2.26 9.55
C SER A 34 -6.91 -2.90 10.72
N LEU A 35 -8.18 -3.19 10.56
CA LEU A 35 -9.00 -3.82 11.59
C LEU A 35 -9.29 -5.25 11.19
N TYR A 36 -8.92 -6.18 12.04
CA TYR A 36 -9.08 -7.61 11.82
C TYR A 36 -10.36 -8.12 12.48
N PRO A 37 -10.85 -9.29 12.05
CA PRO A 37 -12.11 -9.81 12.60
C PRO A 37 -12.11 -10.02 14.12
N ASP A 38 -10.95 -10.25 14.72
CA ASP A 38 -10.85 -10.44 16.15
C ASP A 38 -10.79 -9.12 16.92
N GLY A 39 -10.93 -7.99 16.23
CA GLY A 39 -10.90 -6.68 16.87
C GLY A 39 -9.52 -6.07 16.99
N LYS A 40 -8.48 -6.81 16.63
CA LYS A 40 -7.12 -6.26 16.71
C LYS A 40 -6.86 -5.31 15.55
N THR A 41 -5.98 -4.35 15.76
CA THR A 41 -5.63 -3.37 14.74
C THR A 41 -4.13 -3.34 14.51
N THR A 42 -3.74 -3.00 13.30
CA THR A 42 -2.35 -2.72 12.94
C THR A 42 -2.28 -1.38 12.25
N ARG A 43 -1.10 -0.80 12.18
CA ARG A 43 -0.88 0.48 11.52
C ARG A 43 0.25 0.36 10.53
N LEU A 44 0.12 1.06 9.42
CA LEU A 44 1.11 1.05 8.35
C LEU A 44 1.35 2.48 7.88
N TRP A 45 2.61 2.85 7.74
CA TRP A 45 3.02 4.14 7.24
C TRP A 45 3.93 3.94 6.03
N LEU A 46 3.45 4.36 4.85
CA LEU A 46 4.24 4.28 3.63
C LEU A 46 4.93 5.61 3.41
N HIS A 47 6.21 5.57 3.06
CA HIS A 47 6.99 6.78 2.83
C HIS A 47 7.32 6.92 1.34
N PRO A 48 7.37 8.14 0.83
CA PRO A 48 7.63 8.33 -0.61
C PRO A 48 8.99 7.85 -1.08
N ASP A 49 9.93 7.65 -0.15
CA ASP A 49 11.26 7.18 -0.51
C ASP A 49 11.34 5.66 -0.72
N GLY A 50 10.21 4.96 -0.66
CA GLY A 50 10.19 3.52 -0.86
C GLY A 50 10.37 2.71 0.40
N THR A 51 10.31 3.34 1.57
CA THR A 51 10.38 2.62 2.82
C THR A 51 9.03 2.63 3.51
N TYR A 52 8.86 1.77 4.52
CA TYR A 52 7.66 1.76 5.31
C TYR A 52 7.97 1.42 6.76
N ASP A 53 7.07 1.83 7.66
CA ASP A 53 7.07 1.39 9.04
C ASP A 53 5.70 0.80 9.33
N ALA A 54 5.64 -0.12 10.26
CA ALA A 54 4.38 -0.72 10.65
C ALA A 54 4.37 -1.04 12.14
N GLU A 55 3.19 -1.12 12.71
CA GLU A 55 3.02 -1.50 14.10
C GLU A 55 2.02 -2.65 14.16
N ARG A 56 2.44 -3.77 14.74
CA ARG A 56 1.58 -4.92 14.88
C ARG A 56 0.64 -4.73 16.05
N ALA A 57 -0.40 -5.57 16.10
CA ALA A 57 -1.40 -5.48 17.16
C ALA A 57 -0.79 -5.61 18.56
N ASN A 58 0.31 -6.32 18.69
CA ASN A 58 0.99 -6.48 19.97
C ASN A 58 1.95 -5.34 20.29
N GLY A 59 1.97 -4.29 19.46
CA GLY A 59 2.86 -3.15 19.66
C GLY A 59 4.23 -3.28 19.03
N GLN A 60 4.57 -4.44 18.47
CA GLN A 60 5.87 -4.62 17.85
C GLN A 60 5.99 -3.76 16.60
N ARG A 61 7.11 -3.07 16.44
CA ARG A 61 7.38 -2.27 15.26
C ARG A 61 8.16 -3.07 14.25
N THR A 62 7.78 -2.92 12.99
CA THR A 62 8.50 -3.51 11.87
C THR A 62 8.70 -2.45 10.82
N GLY A 63 9.52 -2.74 9.84
CA GLY A 63 9.74 -1.81 8.75
C GLY A 63 10.54 -2.45 7.65
N GLY A 64 10.63 -1.77 6.54
CA GLY A 64 11.35 -2.27 5.39
C GLY A 64 11.15 -1.40 4.17
N ALA A 65 11.01 -2.05 3.02
CA ALA A 65 10.89 -1.37 1.74
C ALA A 65 9.63 -1.81 1.02
N TRP A 66 9.03 -0.91 0.26
CA TRP A 66 7.92 -1.24 -0.60
C TRP A 66 8.27 -0.89 -2.05
N ALA A 67 7.65 -1.58 -2.98
CA ALA A 67 7.80 -1.31 -4.40
C ALA A 67 6.50 -1.64 -5.11
N LEU A 68 6.22 -0.94 -6.19
CA LEU A 68 5.06 -1.24 -7.01
C LEU A 68 5.46 -2.27 -8.06
N LYS A 69 4.64 -3.29 -8.21
CA LYS A 69 4.84 -4.31 -9.23
C LYS A 69 3.51 -4.55 -9.92
N GLY A 70 3.38 -4.01 -11.12
CA GLY A 70 2.11 -4.07 -11.83
C GLY A 70 1.05 -3.34 -11.02
N GLN A 71 0.00 -4.03 -10.66
CA GLN A 71 -1.09 -3.45 -9.89
C GLN A 71 -1.02 -3.82 -8.43
N GLN A 72 0.15 -4.16 -7.96
CA GLN A 72 0.33 -4.53 -6.58
C GLN A 72 1.42 -3.69 -5.92
N VAL A 73 1.31 -3.53 -4.61
CA VAL A 73 2.40 -3.01 -3.80
C VAL A 73 2.97 -4.19 -3.01
N CYS A 74 4.27 -4.35 -3.09
CA CYS A 74 4.96 -5.46 -2.44
C CYS A 74 5.87 -4.91 -1.36
N MET A 75 5.77 -5.47 -0.17
CA MET A 75 6.54 -5.00 0.99
C MET A 75 7.47 -6.09 1.48
N THR A 76 8.71 -5.72 1.73
CA THR A 76 9.72 -6.64 2.24
C THR A 76 10.19 -6.15 3.60
N GLN A 77 10.02 -6.97 4.62
CA GLN A 77 10.42 -6.59 5.96
C GLN A 77 11.93 -6.65 6.11
N LYS A 78 12.52 -5.63 6.69
CA LYS A 78 13.94 -5.56 6.96
C LYS A 78 14.26 -5.36 8.45
N ARG A 79 13.30 -4.90 9.22
CA ARG A 79 13.46 -4.69 10.65
C ARG A 79 12.28 -5.29 11.40
N PRO A 80 12.45 -5.86 12.54
CA PRO A 80 13.68 -6.03 13.30
C PRO A 80 14.62 -7.08 12.72
N PHE A 81 14.14 -7.88 11.76
CA PHE A 81 14.99 -8.82 11.05
C PHE A 81 14.49 -8.98 9.63
N PHE A 82 15.37 -9.41 8.75
CA PHE A 82 15.04 -9.53 7.33
C PHE A 82 14.17 -10.75 7.07
N VAL A 83 13.07 -10.54 6.35
CA VAL A 83 12.21 -11.62 5.90
C VAL A 83 12.31 -11.65 4.37
N PRO A 84 12.84 -12.72 3.80
CA PRO A 84 13.15 -12.73 2.36
C PRO A 84 11.95 -12.78 1.42
N LEU A 85 10.77 -13.08 1.93
CA LEU A 85 9.59 -13.11 1.07
C LEU A 85 8.83 -11.81 1.18
N ALA A 86 8.50 -11.24 0.03
CA ALA A 86 7.70 -10.02 0.00
C ALA A 86 6.23 -10.36 0.17
N PHE A 87 5.51 -9.51 0.89
CA PHE A 87 4.07 -9.60 0.97
C PHE A 87 3.49 -8.61 -0.04
N CYS A 88 2.75 -9.11 -1.01
CA CYS A 88 2.17 -8.28 -2.06
C CYS A 88 0.66 -8.20 -1.93
N THR A 89 0.12 -7.02 -2.11
CA THR A 89 -1.32 -6.81 -2.05
C THR A 89 -1.71 -5.81 -3.14
N ALA A 90 -2.99 -5.78 -3.47
CA ALA A 90 -3.47 -4.81 -4.44
C ALA A 90 -3.15 -3.39 -3.95
N ILE A 91 -2.91 -2.49 -4.88
CA ILE A 91 -2.65 -1.11 -4.53
C ILE A 91 -3.87 -0.57 -3.79
N PRO A 92 -3.69 -0.02 -2.59
CA PRO A 92 -4.82 0.48 -1.81
C PRO A 92 -5.57 1.59 -2.56
N PRO A 93 -6.90 1.57 -2.56
CA PRO A 93 -7.68 2.60 -3.23
C PRO A 93 -7.74 3.86 -2.37
N THR A 94 -6.61 4.52 -2.22
CA THR A 94 -6.51 5.70 -1.37
C THR A 94 -6.82 7.01 -2.09
N SER A 95 -7.24 6.94 -3.34
CA SER A 95 -7.53 8.15 -4.12
C SER A 95 -8.64 8.98 -3.51
N GLY A 96 -9.49 8.40 -2.68
CA GLY A 96 -10.50 9.16 -1.97
C GLY A 96 -9.94 9.99 -0.81
N GLY A 97 -8.68 9.82 -0.49
CA GLY A 97 -8.03 10.57 0.58
C GLY A 97 -8.34 10.05 1.97
N VAL A 98 -8.06 10.86 2.97
CA VAL A 98 -8.32 10.51 4.35
C VAL A 98 -9.80 10.20 4.54
N GLY A 99 -10.07 9.10 5.24
CA GLY A 99 -11.42 8.60 5.43
C GLY A 99 -11.78 7.48 4.48
N ALA A 100 -10.99 7.25 3.43
CA ALA A 100 -11.23 6.14 2.52
C ALA A 100 -11.09 4.81 3.27
N SER A 101 -11.99 3.89 2.99
CA SER A 101 -11.99 2.59 3.67
C SER A 101 -12.24 1.51 2.63
N TRP A 102 -11.58 0.38 2.78
CA TRP A 102 -11.73 -0.73 1.84
C TRP A 102 -11.48 -2.05 2.55
N MET A 103 -11.92 -3.12 1.92
CA MET A 103 -11.72 -4.47 2.44
C MET A 103 -10.66 -5.18 1.60
N ALA A 104 -9.83 -5.96 2.25
CA ALA A 104 -8.88 -6.82 1.57
C ALA A 104 -8.68 -8.06 2.41
N ARG A 105 -8.03 -9.07 1.85
CA ARG A 105 -7.81 -10.30 2.59
C ARG A 105 -6.47 -10.25 3.30
N GLY A 106 -6.44 -10.75 4.52
CA GLY A 106 -5.22 -10.89 5.28
C GLY A 106 -4.45 -12.13 4.87
N LEU A 107 -3.38 -12.43 5.60
CA LEU A 107 -2.51 -13.55 5.28
C LEU A 107 -3.21 -14.89 5.38
N LYS A 108 -4.26 -14.99 6.18
CA LYS A 108 -5.00 -16.23 6.34
C LYS A 108 -6.29 -16.22 5.54
N GLY A 109 -6.43 -15.28 4.61
CA GLY A 109 -7.65 -15.15 3.82
C GLY A 109 -8.80 -14.48 4.54
N GLU A 110 -8.58 -13.99 5.77
CA GLU A 110 -9.64 -13.36 6.53
C GLU A 110 -9.94 -11.95 6.00
N PRO A 111 -11.16 -11.46 6.16
CA PRO A 111 -11.48 -10.11 5.70
C PRO A 111 -10.89 -9.07 6.68
N VAL A 112 -10.20 -8.09 6.13
CA VAL A 112 -9.59 -7.03 6.92
C VAL A 112 -10.07 -5.70 6.38
N ARG A 113 -10.52 -4.82 7.27
CA ARG A 113 -10.95 -3.48 6.87
C ARG A 113 -9.80 -2.52 7.06
N HIS A 114 -9.43 -1.85 5.99
CA HIS A 114 -8.38 -0.84 6.02
C HIS A 114 -9.01 0.54 5.92
N THR A 115 -8.48 1.49 6.67
CA THR A 115 -8.95 2.87 6.65
C THR A 115 -7.76 3.81 6.63
N LEU A 116 -7.80 4.82 5.77
CA LEU A 116 -6.77 5.84 5.72
C LEU A 116 -7.12 6.94 6.72
N THR A 117 -6.30 7.13 7.72
CA THR A 117 -6.52 8.13 8.75
C THR A 117 -5.47 9.22 8.67
N ALA A 118 -5.82 10.42 9.12
CA ALA A 118 -4.95 11.57 9.02
C ALA A 118 -3.73 11.46 9.90
N GLY A 119 -2.61 11.95 9.39
CA GLY A 119 -1.36 12.04 10.13
C GLY A 119 -0.76 10.69 10.46
N ARG A 120 0.32 10.71 11.19
CA ARG A 120 1.01 9.48 11.55
C ARG A 120 0.37 8.81 12.75
N ASN A 121 -0.74 9.05 13.12
CA ASN A 121 -1.51 8.39 14.18
C ASN A 121 -0.72 7.39 15.01
N MET A 122 0.39 7.83 15.57
CA MET A 122 1.21 6.99 16.42
C MET A 122 0.79 7.22 17.85
N LEU A 123 0.53 6.13 18.55
CA LEU A 123 0.17 6.28 19.93
C LEU A 123 1.36 6.64 20.74
N PRO A 124 1.19 7.42 21.75
CA PRO A 124 2.30 7.78 22.64
C PRO A 124 2.87 6.58 23.36
#